data_8bb5b2443ba10a700d8ca9cce4b1a31c
#
_entry.id   8bb5b2443ba10a700d8ca9cce4b1a31c
#
_cell.length_a   1.000
_cell.length_b   1.000
_cell.length_c   1.000
_cell.angle_alpha   90.00
_cell.angle_beta   90.00
_cell.angle_gamma   90.00
#
_symmetry.space_group_name_H-M   'P 1'
#
loop_
_entity.id
_entity.type
_entity.pdbx_description
1 polymer ?
#
loop_
_entity_poly.entity_id
_entity_poly.type
_entity_poly.pdbx_seq_one_letter_code
_entity_poly.pdbx_strand_id
1 'polypeptide(L)'
;RHRHGKTQAKYQIVREPLTVDLVQEHLDGKRGVGSIPIDETNHCGFGALDIDDYSLDLVALYKKVKRLKLPLVMCRSKSGGAHLFLFITKKIPASEARDKLAEFATALGFGNCEIFPKQEEVIVERGDVGNFINLPYFNTKYTTRYALDGKGDGLELEDFLELAEKTRQTPKQLQELKIAG
;
A
#
# COMPACT_ATOMS: atom_id res chain seq x y z
N ARG A 1 -27.62 -18.60 15.07
CA ARG A 1 -26.87 -17.35 14.75
C ARG A 1 -25.37 -17.65 14.88
N HIS A 2 -24.72 -18.04 13.79
CA HIS A 2 -23.26 -18.26 13.78
C HIS A 2 -22.56 -16.91 13.60
N ARG A 3 -21.85 -16.45 14.65
CA ARG A 3 -20.87 -15.37 14.55
C ARG A 3 -19.68 -15.95 13.77
N HIS A 4 -19.42 -15.45 12.57
CA HIS A 4 -18.16 -15.72 11.88
C HIS A 4 -17.02 -15.12 12.72
N GLY A 5 -16.30 -15.97 13.43
CA GLY A 5 -15.10 -15.58 14.15
C GLY A 5 -14.03 -15.15 13.14
N LYS A 6 -13.60 -13.88 13.19
CA LYS A 6 -12.39 -13.45 12.50
C LYS A 6 -11.25 -14.30 13.07
N THR A 7 -10.65 -15.16 12.26
CA THR A 7 -9.42 -15.85 12.65
C THR A 7 -8.33 -14.77 12.77
N GLN A 8 -7.95 -14.46 14.01
CA GLN A 8 -6.84 -13.53 14.22
C GLN A 8 -5.57 -14.20 13.71
N ALA A 9 -5.03 -13.69 12.62
CA ALA A 9 -3.73 -14.11 12.15
C ALA A 9 -2.69 -13.69 13.19
N LYS A 10 -1.91 -14.66 13.68
CA LYS A 10 -0.74 -14.36 14.51
C LYS A 10 0.34 -13.75 13.61
N TYR A 11 0.82 -12.58 13.96
CA TYR A 11 1.96 -11.95 13.28
C TYR A 11 3.08 -11.68 14.30
N GLN A 12 4.29 -11.62 13.80
CA GLN A 12 5.48 -11.28 14.57
C GLN A 12 6.16 -10.08 13.93
N ILE A 13 6.49 -9.08 14.74
CA ILE A 13 7.31 -7.96 14.27
C ILE A 13 8.76 -8.41 14.29
N VAL A 14 9.38 -8.41 13.11
CA VAL A 14 10.80 -8.69 12.93
C VAL A 14 11.51 -7.36 12.68
N ARG A 15 12.48 -7.03 13.54
CA ARG A 15 13.24 -5.76 13.47
C ARG A 15 14.48 -5.89 12.60
N GLU A 16 14.33 -6.57 11.47
CA GLU A 16 15.41 -6.78 10.51
C GLU A 16 14.99 -6.24 9.16
N PRO A 17 15.95 -5.81 8.32
CA PRO A 17 15.64 -5.38 6.96
C PRO A 17 14.90 -6.46 6.18
N LEU A 18 14.00 -6.04 5.31
CA LEU A 18 13.32 -6.94 4.39
C LEU A 18 14.36 -7.52 3.43
N THR A 19 14.51 -8.84 3.44
CA THR A 19 15.45 -9.56 2.58
C THR A 19 14.77 -10.12 1.34
N VAL A 20 15.55 -10.38 0.30
CA VAL A 20 15.07 -11.05 -0.93
C VAL A 20 14.46 -12.41 -0.60
N ASP A 21 15.07 -13.16 0.34
CA ASP A 21 14.56 -14.49 0.74
C ASP A 21 13.18 -14.39 1.40
N LEU A 22 12.95 -13.40 2.27
CA LEU A 22 11.64 -13.18 2.87
C LEU A 22 10.59 -12.80 1.81
N VAL A 23 10.96 -11.96 0.84
CA VAL A 23 10.07 -11.63 -0.27
C VAL A 23 9.77 -12.88 -1.10
N GLN A 24 10.76 -13.72 -1.37
CA GLN A 24 10.55 -14.97 -2.11
C GLN A 24 9.62 -15.93 -1.36
N GLU A 25 9.80 -16.08 -0.03
CA GLU A 25 8.89 -16.89 0.80
C GLU A 25 7.45 -16.37 0.74
N HIS A 26 7.27 -15.06 0.68
CA HIS A 26 5.96 -14.43 0.52
C HIS A 26 5.34 -14.74 -0.85
N LEU A 27 6.10 -14.59 -1.91
CA LEU A 27 5.65 -14.89 -3.27
C LEU A 27 5.33 -16.38 -3.47
N ASP A 28 6.07 -17.25 -2.80
CA ASP A 28 5.83 -18.70 -2.79
C ASP A 28 4.65 -19.14 -1.90
N GLY A 29 4.07 -18.23 -1.12
CA GLY A 29 2.98 -18.54 -0.21
C GLY A 29 3.39 -19.25 1.08
N LYS A 30 4.70 -19.28 1.40
CA LYS A 30 5.24 -19.93 2.61
C LYS A 30 5.08 -19.06 3.85
N ARG A 31 5.25 -17.75 3.70
CA ARG A 31 5.20 -16.76 4.78
C ARG A 31 4.61 -15.44 4.29
N GLY A 32 3.50 -15.00 4.89
CA GLY A 32 2.97 -13.66 4.62
C GLY A 32 3.88 -12.58 5.23
N VAL A 33 4.25 -11.59 4.43
CA VAL A 33 5.14 -10.50 4.82
C VAL A 33 4.42 -9.18 4.69
N GLY A 34 4.64 -8.29 5.66
CA GLY A 34 4.30 -6.89 5.60
C GLY A 34 5.55 -6.03 5.65
N SER A 35 5.42 -4.80 5.25
CA SER A 35 6.50 -3.81 5.33
C SER A 35 6.04 -2.58 6.09
N ILE A 36 6.94 -2.03 6.91
CA ILE A 36 6.73 -0.78 7.64
C ILE A 36 7.26 0.36 6.77
N PRO A 37 6.40 1.31 6.32
CA PRO A 37 6.85 2.35 5.41
C PRO A 37 7.80 3.37 6.02
N ILE A 38 7.61 3.71 7.30
CA ILE A 38 8.44 4.69 8.01
C ILE A 38 9.71 4.05 8.55
N ASP A 39 10.85 4.69 8.35
CA ASP A 39 12.14 4.27 8.90
C ASP A 39 12.48 5.04 10.19
N GLU A 40 13.63 4.68 10.79
CA GLU A 40 14.15 5.28 12.03
C GLU A 40 14.51 6.78 11.91
N THR A 41 14.58 7.30 10.69
CA THR A 41 14.80 8.73 10.43
C THR A 41 13.50 9.48 10.12
N ASN A 42 12.36 8.85 10.34
CA ASN A 42 11.02 9.39 10.05
C ASN A 42 10.78 9.68 8.57
N HIS A 43 11.43 8.93 7.69
CA HIS A 43 11.29 9.00 6.24
C HIS A 43 10.66 7.73 5.69
N CYS A 44 10.10 7.84 4.50
CA CYS A 44 9.51 6.69 3.79
C CYS A 44 9.79 6.77 2.29
N GLY A 45 9.98 5.61 1.67
CA GLY A 45 10.13 5.45 0.22
C GLY A 45 8.85 4.97 -0.48
N PHE A 46 7.84 4.64 0.30
CA PHE A 46 6.49 4.34 -0.19
C PHE A 46 5.45 4.66 0.89
N GLY A 47 4.23 4.79 0.46
CA GLY A 47 3.09 4.86 1.35
C GLY A 47 1.87 4.21 0.71
N ALA A 48 0.77 4.17 1.43
CA ALA A 48 -0.45 3.58 0.90
C ALA A 48 -1.70 4.14 1.58
N LEU A 49 -2.82 4.05 0.86
CA LEU A 49 -4.16 4.15 1.41
C LEU A 49 -4.71 2.74 1.60
N ASP A 50 -5.30 2.47 2.76
CA ASP A 50 -6.00 1.22 3.06
C ASP A 50 -7.50 1.49 3.15
N ILE A 51 -8.23 1.05 2.11
CA ILE A 51 -9.68 1.19 2.02
C ILE A 51 -10.29 -0.15 2.38
N ASP A 52 -10.71 -0.28 3.63
CA ASP A 52 -11.28 -1.51 4.21
C ASP A 52 -12.82 -1.51 4.06
N ASP A 53 -13.28 -1.42 2.83
CA ASP A 53 -14.69 -1.52 2.47
C ASP A 53 -14.93 -2.75 1.57
N TYR A 54 -15.61 -3.74 2.10
CA TYR A 54 -15.85 -5.01 1.38
C TYR A 54 -16.93 -4.92 0.30
N SER A 55 -17.70 -3.84 0.28
CA SER A 55 -18.68 -3.53 -0.78
C SER A 55 -18.11 -2.69 -1.91
N LEU A 56 -16.80 -2.40 -1.86
CA LEU A 56 -16.11 -1.50 -2.77
C LEU A 56 -16.16 -2.00 -4.22
N ASP A 57 -16.63 -1.14 -5.11
CA ASP A 57 -16.49 -1.35 -6.55
C ASP A 57 -15.07 -1.00 -6.98
N LEU A 58 -14.22 -2.02 -7.08
CA LEU A 58 -12.81 -1.88 -7.41
C LEU A 58 -12.59 -1.30 -8.81
N VAL A 59 -13.46 -1.62 -9.77
CA VAL A 59 -13.35 -1.09 -11.14
C VAL A 59 -13.68 0.39 -11.17
N ALA A 60 -14.73 0.80 -10.46
CA ALA A 60 -15.09 2.21 -10.34
C ALA A 60 -14.00 3.03 -9.66
N LEU A 61 -13.40 2.49 -8.58
CA LEU A 61 -12.27 3.12 -7.89
C LEU A 61 -11.06 3.24 -8.82
N TYR A 62 -10.71 2.18 -9.54
CA TYR A 62 -9.62 2.20 -10.51
C TYR A 62 -9.82 3.31 -11.55
N LYS A 63 -11.00 3.39 -12.15
CA LYS A 63 -11.34 4.45 -13.13
C LYS A 63 -11.21 5.84 -12.51
N LYS A 64 -11.60 6.00 -11.25
CA LYS A 64 -11.48 7.29 -10.56
C LYS A 64 -10.01 7.69 -10.32
N VAL A 65 -9.17 6.75 -9.91
CA VAL A 65 -7.71 6.95 -9.78
C VAL A 65 -7.12 7.42 -11.11
N LYS A 66 -7.48 6.78 -12.22
CA LYS A 66 -7.01 7.14 -13.56
C LYS A 66 -7.52 8.49 -14.03
N ARG A 67 -8.81 8.77 -13.83
CA ARG A 67 -9.41 10.06 -14.19
C ARG A 67 -8.75 11.23 -13.48
N LEU A 68 -8.48 11.07 -12.20
CA LEU A 68 -7.81 12.09 -11.37
C LEU A 68 -6.29 12.13 -11.59
N LYS A 69 -5.75 11.24 -12.43
CA LYS A 69 -4.31 11.12 -12.72
C LYS A 69 -3.45 10.93 -11.45
N LEU A 70 -3.97 10.20 -10.47
CA LEU A 70 -3.24 9.93 -9.25
C LEU A 70 -2.14 8.88 -9.50
N PRO A 71 -0.91 9.09 -9.00
CA PRO A 71 0.21 8.16 -9.17
C PRO A 71 0.14 6.99 -8.18
N LEU A 72 -1.00 6.30 -8.18
CA LEU A 72 -1.27 5.20 -7.26
C LEU A 72 -1.41 3.89 -8.02
N VAL A 73 -0.80 2.84 -7.48
CA VAL A 73 -0.98 1.47 -7.93
C VAL A 73 -2.01 0.78 -7.02
N MET A 74 -3.13 0.38 -7.57
CA MET A 74 -4.21 -0.22 -6.80
C MET A 74 -4.12 -1.73 -6.81
N CYS A 75 -4.03 -2.31 -5.62
CA CYS A 75 -4.08 -3.74 -5.39
C CYS A 75 -5.33 -4.10 -4.58
N ARG A 76 -5.88 -5.30 -4.85
CA ARG A 76 -6.89 -5.87 -4.00
C ARG A 76 -6.25 -6.26 -2.66
N SER A 77 -6.88 -5.89 -1.55
CA SER A 77 -6.40 -6.30 -0.21
C SER A 77 -6.84 -7.73 0.13
N LYS A 78 -6.24 -8.30 1.18
CA LYS A 78 -6.59 -9.64 1.67
C LYS A 78 -8.08 -9.82 1.94
N SER A 79 -8.73 -8.79 2.46
CA SER A 79 -10.13 -8.80 2.86
C SER A 79 -11.10 -8.43 1.73
N GLY A 80 -10.61 -8.07 0.56
CA GLY A 80 -11.43 -7.66 -0.59
C GLY A 80 -11.64 -6.16 -0.75
N GLY A 81 -11.06 -5.33 0.12
CA GLY A 81 -10.93 -3.89 -0.08
C GLY A 81 -9.77 -3.56 -1.02
N ALA A 82 -9.20 -2.39 -0.89
CA ALA A 82 -8.10 -1.93 -1.73
C ALA A 82 -6.94 -1.33 -0.92
N HIS A 83 -5.71 -1.67 -1.34
CA HIS A 83 -4.50 -0.94 -1.00
C HIS A 83 -4.05 -0.13 -2.20
N LEU A 84 -3.93 1.19 -2.06
CA LEU A 84 -3.45 2.06 -3.11
C LEU A 84 -2.03 2.52 -2.74
N PHE A 85 -1.04 2.00 -3.45
CA PHE A 85 0.36 2.25 -3.15
C PHE A 85 0.89 3.47 -3.89
N LEU A 86 1.60 4.33 -3.16
CA LEU A 86 2.42 5.41 -3.68
C LEU A 86 3.89 5.01 -3.56
N PHE A 87 4.61 4.93 -4.67
CA PHE A 87 6.04 4.62 -4.71
C PHE A 87 6.85 5.88 -5.02
N ILE A 88 7.95 6.08 -4.31
CA ILE A 88 8.76 7.29 -4.36
C ILE A 88 10.20 6.90 -4.69
N THR A 89 10.87 7.67 -5.56
CA THR A 89 12.23 7.36 -6.02
C THR A 89 13.30 7.62 -4.97
N LYS A 90 13.05 8.58 -4.06
CA LYS A 90 13.91 8.92 -2.92
C LYS A 90 13.04 9.12 -1.70
N LYS A 91 13.51 8.68 -0.55
CA LYS A 91 12.78 8.84 0.70
C LYS A 91 12.45 10.31 0.99
N ILE A 92 11.24 10.55 1.48
CA ILE A 92 10.74 11.85 1.92
C ILE A 92 10.28 11.75 3.37
N PRO A 93 10.14 12.87 4.11
CA PRO A 93 9.55 12.86 5.43
C PRO A 93 8.18 12.18 5.44
N ALA A 94 7.92 11.35 6.45
CA ALA A 94 6.64 10.64 6.58
C ALA A 94 5.45 11.61 6.64
N SER A 95 5.61 12.77 7.26
CA SER A 95 4.59 13.84 7.29
C SER A 95 4.20 14.32 5.90
N GLU A 96 5.16 14.52 5.00
CA GLU A 96 4.90 14.95 3.62
C GLU A 96 4.15 13.87 2.83
N ALA A 97 4.55 12.60 2.98
CA ALA A 97 3.87 11.49 2.33
C ALA A 97 2.42 11.36 2.83
N ARG A 98 2.21 11.49 4.14
CA ARG A 98 0.88 11.46 4.75
C ARG A 98 -0.02 12.57 4.25
N ASP A 99 0.49 13.81 4.19
CA ASP A 99 -0.27 14.95 3.70
C ASP A 99 -0.72 14.74 2.25
N LYS A 100 0.17 14.28 1.40
CA LYS A 100 -0.15 14.01 -0.01
C LYS A 100 -1.15 12.86 -0.16
N LEU A 101 -0.98 11.79 0.60
CA LEU A 101 -1.92 10.66 0.61
C LEU A 101 -3.30 11.07 1.14
N ALA A 102 -3.37 11.97 2.13
CA ALA A 102 -4.63 12.52 2.63
C ALA A 102 -5.37 13.34 1.55
N GLU A 103 -4.64 14.13 0.74
CA GLU A 103 -5.21 14.82 -0.41
C GLU A 103 -5.81 13.82 -1.41
N PHE A 104 -5.09 12.74 -1.73
CA PHE A 104 -5.56 11.70 -2.65
C PHE A 104 -6.80 10.99 -2.10
N ALA A 105 -6.78 10.61 -0.82
CA ALA A 105 -7.92 9.97 -0.16
C ALA A 105 -9.17 10.84 -0.23
N THR A 106 -9.04 12.12 0.07
CA THR A 106 -10.14 13.08 0.00
C THR A 106 -10.68 13.21 -1.41
N ALA A 107 -9.81 13.33 -2.41
CA ALA A 107 -10.22 13.42 -3.81
C ALA A 107 -10.93 12.16 -4.32
N LEU A 108 -10.54 11.00 -3.78
CA LEU A 108 -11.19 9.72 -4.07
C LEU A 108 -12.54 9.53 -3.34
N GLY A 109 -12.82 10.35 -2.31
CA GLY A 109 -14.02 10.22 -1.48
C GLY A 109 -13.84 9.30 -0.28
N PHE A 110 -12.60 8.99 0.09
CA PHE A 110 -12.24 8.11 1.21
C PHE A 110 -11.36 8.83 2.26
N GLY A 111 -11.69 10.08 2.57
CA GLY A 111 -10.90 10.89 3.50
C GLY A 111 -10.72 10.31 4.90
N ASN A 112 -11.53 9.32 5.29
CA ASN A 112 -11.44 8.63 6.57
C ASN A 112 -10.71 7.27 6.51
N CYS A 113 -10.15 6.88 5.36
CA CYS A 113 -9.41 5.62 5.27
C CYS A 113 -8.09 5.69 6.03
N GLU A 114 -7.53 4.53 6.34
CA GLU A 114 -6.20 4.46 6.95
C GLU A 114 -5.12 4.88 5.95
N ILE A 115 -4.14 5.62 6.45
CA ILE A 115 -2.96 6.07 5.69
C ILE A 115 -1.73 5.40 6.28
N PHE A 116 -0.88 4.85 5.41
CA PHE A 116 0.43 4.31 5.75
C PHE A 116 1.54 5.17 5.11
N PRO A 117 2.56 5.62 5.85
CA PRO A 117 2.80 5.33 7.27
C PRO A 117 1.69 5.92 8.17
N LYS A 118 1.34 5.20 9.24
CA LYS A 118 0.33 5.68 10.21
C LYS A 118 0.90 6.77 11.11
N GLN A 119 2.21 6.75 11.33
CA GLN A 119 2.94 7.69 12.16
C GLN A 119 3.73 8.66 11.29
N GLU A 120 3.93 9.87 11.80
CA GLU A 120 4.87 10.85 11.26
C GLU A 120 6.24 10.73 11.91
N GLU A 121 6.29 10.13 13.09
CA GLU A 121 7.49 9.98 13.91
C GLU A 121 7.50 8.63 14.63
N VAL A 122 8.67 8.04 14.71
CA VAL A 122 8.98 6.88 15.56
C VAL A 122 10.15 7.25 16.46
N ILE A 123 10.03 6.95 17.76
CA ILE A 123 11.06 7.24 18.76
C ILE A 123 11.80 5.95 19.04
N VAL A 124 12.94 5.76 18.37
CA VAL A 124 13.75 4.53 18.40
C VAL A 124 14.20 4.20 19.81
N GLU A 125 14.55 5.21 20.63
CA GLU A 125 14.98 5.02 22.02
C GLU A 125 13.90 4.41 22.92
N ARG A 126 12.62 4.57 22.55
CA ARG A 126 11.48 3.92 23.21
C ARG A 126 11.21 2.52 22.70
N GLY A 127 11.91 2.09 21.64
CA GLY A 127 11.64 0.86 20.93
C GLY A 127 10.43 0.93 20.01
N ASP A 128 10.00 2.13 19.64
CA ASP A 128 8.89 2.32 18.71
C ASP A 128 9.25 1.76 17.34
N VAL A 129 8.24 1.17 16.71
CA VAL A 129 8.25 0.79 15.29
C VAL A 129 6.95 1.25 14.65
N GLY A 130 6.98 1.55 13.36
CA GLY A 130 5.77 1.90 12.63
C GLY A 130 4.83 0.71 12.45
N ASN A 131 3.65 0.98 11.94
CA ASN A 131 2.70 -0.05 11.54
C ASN A 131 3.06 -0.60 10.17
N PHE A 132 2.94 -1.91 10.01
CA PHE A 132 3.16 -2.57 8.72
C PHE A 132 1.88 -2.58 7.88
N ILE A 133 2.06 -2.62 6.58
CA ILE A 133 1.03 -2.96 5.61
C ILE A 133 1.42 -4.27 4.91
N ASN A 134 0.46 -5.16 4.70
CA ASN A 134 0.71 -6.42 4.00
C ASN A 134 1.16 -6.16 2.56
N LEU A 135 2.20 -6.87 2.13
CA LEU A 135 2.64 -6.84 0.73
C LEU A 135 1.60 -7.51 -0.17
N PRO A 136 1.44 -7.03 -1.41
CA PRO A 136 0.65 -7.72 -2.43
C PRO A 136 1.34 -9.00 -2.91
N TYR A 137 0.64 -9.80 -3.72
CA TYR A 137 1.16 -11.03 -4.36
C TYR A 137 1.60 -12.14 -3.42
N PHE A 138 1.04 -12.21 -2.21
CA PHE A 138 1.21 -13.40 -1.37
C PHE A 138 0.71 -14.64 -2.13
N ASN A 139 1.55 -15.68 -2.20
CA ASN A 139 1.29 -16.89 -3.00
C ASN A 139 0.92 -16.53 -4.44
N THR A 140 1.87 -16.04 -5.20
CA THR A 140 1.69 -15.46 -6.54
C THR A 140 0.82 -16.31 -7.47
N LYS A 141 0.98 -17.63 -7.40
CA LYS A 141 0.22 -18.56 -8.24
C LYS A 141 -1.28 -18.53 -7.99
N TYR A 142 -1.70 -18.27 -6.74
CA TYR A 142 -3.10 -18.29 -6.31
C TYR A 142 -3.50 -17.00 -5.57
N THR A 143 -2.75 -15.94 -5.76
CA THR A 143 -2.96 -14.70 -5.00
C THR A 143 -4.33 -14.10 -5.26
N THR A 144 -4.92 -13.54 -4.20
CA THR A 144 -6.08 -12.65 -4.27
C THR A 144 -5.70 -11.19 -4.05
N ARG A 145 -4.39 -10.93 -3.82
CA ARG A 145 -3.83 -9.60 -3.52
C ARG A 145 -3.04 -9.05 -4.71
N TYR A 146 -3.67 -9.00 -5.85
CA TYR A 146 -3.07 -8.58 -7.12
C TYR A 146 -3.40 -7.13 -7.44
N ALA A 147 -2.55 -6.48 -8.24
CA ALA A 147 -2.88 -5.21 -8.86
C ALA A 147 -3.96 -5.41 -9.93
N LEU A 148 -4.84 -4.44 -10.08
CA LEU A 148 -5.97 -4.49 -10.99
C LEU A 148 -5.68 -3.76 -12.30
N ASP A 149 -6.19 -4.29 -13.38
CA ASP A 149 -6.30 -3.58 -14.66
C ASP A 149 -7.63 -2.80 -14.75
N GLY A 150 -7.86 -2.14 -15.89
CA GLY A 150 -9.08 -1.34 -16.11
C GLY A 150 -10.36 -2.15 -16.24
N LYS A 151 -10.27 -3.47 -16.34
CA LYS A 151 -11.42 -4.39 -16.43
C LYS A 151 -11.72 -5.05 -15.09
N GLY A 152 -10.84 -4.89 -14.10
CA GLY A 152 -10.94 -5.53 -12.79
C GLY A 152 -10.23 -6.88 -12.72
N ASP A 153 -9.48 -7.24 -13.75
CA ASP A 153 -8.66 -8.44 -13.77
C ASP A 153 -7.34 -8.21 -13.06
N GLY A 154 -6.76 -9.28 -12.50
CA GLY A 154 -5.47 -9.23 -11.84
C GLY A 154 -4.32 -9.16 -12.85
N LEU A 155 -3.35 -8.28 -12.59
CA LEU A 155 -2.09 -8.26 -13.32
C LEU A 155 -1.19 -9.40 -12.87
N GLU A 156 -0.41 -9.97 -13.78
CA GLU A 156 0.71 -10.83 -13.42
C GLU A 156 1.76 -10.06 -12.61
N LEU A 157 2.57 -10.77 -11.81
CA LEU A 157 3.56 -10.13 -10.94
C LEU A 157 4.52 -9.21 -11.71
N GLU A 158 5.00 -9.67 -12.86
CA GLU A 158 5.94 -8.91 -13.71
C GLU A 158 5.32 -7.60 -14.20
N ASP A 159 4.07 -7.63 -14.62
CA ASP A 159 3.33 -6.45 -15.07
C ASP A 159 3.07 -5.47 -13.91
N PHE A 160 2.80 -6.00 -12.71
CA PHE A 160 2.70 -5.16 -11.50
C PHE A 160 4.03 -4.47 -11.19
N LEU A 161 5.14 -5.20 -11.22
CA LEU A 161 6.47 -4.63 -10.93
C LEU A 161 6.84 -3.55 -11.94
N GLU A 162 6.55 -3.77 -13.22
CA GLU A 162 6.76 -2.78 -14.27
C GLU A 162 5.87 -1.54 -14.05
N LEU A 163 4.60 -1.73 -13.72
CA LEU A 163 3.68 -0.64 -13.38
C LEU A 163 4.14 0.15 -12.17
N ALA A 164 4.56 -0.53 -11.11
CA ALA A 164 5.07 0.10 -9.89
C ALA A 164 6.29 0.98 -10.19
N GLU A 165 7.24 0.48 -10.97
CA GLU A 165 8.43 1.24 -11.38
C GLU A 165 8.06 2.46 -12.23
N LYS A 166 7.18 2.29 -13.20
CA LYS A 166 6.71 3.35 -14.10
C LYS A 166 5.92 4.44 -13.38
N THR A 167 5.24 4.09 -12.30
CA THR A 167 4.36 5.01 -11.55
C THR A 167 5.12 5.76 -10.44
N ARG A 168 6.37 5.40 -10.14
CA ARG A 168 7.18 6.06 -9.12
C ARG A 168 7.25 7.56 -9.35
N GLN A 169 7.18 8.30 -8.25
CA GLN A 169 7.28 9.76 -8.24
C GLN A 169 8.61 10.20 -7.65
N THR A 170 9.27 11.17 -8.28
CA THR A 170 10.31 11.91 -7.59
C THR A 170 9.68 12.78 -6.50
N PRO A 171 10.44 13.17 -5.44
CA PRO A 171 9.91 14.11 -4.45
C PRO A 171 9.37 15.39 -5.07
N LYS A 172 10.05 15.92 -6.08
CA LYS A 172 9.63 17.12 -6.82
C LYS A 172 8.30 16.91 -7.56
N GLN A 173 8.19 15.81 -8.31
CA GLN A 173 6.94 15.47 -9.02
C GLN A 173 5.76 15.37 -8.05
N LEU A 174 5.98 14.74 -6.89
CA LEU A 174 4.94 14.59 -5.88
C LEU A 174 4.52 15.95 -5.28
N GLN A 175 5.48 16.83 -4.98
CA GLN A 175 5.19 18.18 -4.48
C GLN A 175 4.43 19.04 -5.48
N GLU A 176 4.78 18.96 -6.76
CA GLU A 176 4.18 19.76 -7.83
C GLU A 176 2.88 19.16 -8.37
N LEU A 177 2.54 17.93 -7.96
CA LEU A 177 1.36 17.25 -8.47
C LEU A 177 0.08 17.97 -8.05
N LYS A 178 -0.74 18.33 -9.05
CA LYS A 178 -2.08 18.88 -8.86
C LYS A 178 -3.09 17.83 -9.31
N ILE A 179 -4.06 17.58 -8.43
CA ILE A 179 -5.12 16.62 -8.73
C ILE A 179 -6.01 17.19 -9.83
N ALA A 180 -6.27 16.38 -10.85
CA ALA A 180 -7.17 16.76 -11.93
C ALA A 180 -8.61 16.89 -11.39
N GLY A 181 -9.22 18.03 -11.63
CA GLY A 181 -10.61 18.33 -11.23
C GLY A 181 -11.65 17.65 -12.14
#